data_b79d1f0ac95cb8ced0508db9a5f69afe
#
_entry.id   b79d1f0ac95cb8ced0508db9a5f69afe
#
_cell.length_a   1.000
_cell.length_b   1.000
_cell.length_c   1.000
_cell.angle_alpha   90.00
_cell.angle_beta   90.00
_cell.angle_gamma   90.00
#
_symmetry.space_group_name_H-M   'P 1'
#
loop_
_entity.id
_entity.type
_entity.pdbx_description
1 polymer ?
#
loop_
_entity_poly.entity_id
_entity_poly.type
_entity_poly.pdbx_seq_one_letter_code
_entity_poly.pdbx_strand_id
1 'polypeptide(L)'
;GNPIIGEGKPENQNHAIIFCHGQYLQTLDMNQDNYLGEAYKMRNLLEGFTGNVRIIGFREHIFSESGGAVAHFAASNELVFGTMVQRFLAWPLRVRFHYGHPDVWDKVWAFSSGGVSKASRTLHVSEDIFGGLNAVLRGGEVEYEEYIHCGKARDITFTAANAFEQKISGGNAFQGLSRDFYRAGKSFDLFRLLSLYNTGTGLFASSTIMFWALYWFTLTIACLALIGLENFTVDTQGNLYSDLGRGGAQGDSQVYSAEWLIQLGFIMIW
;
A
#
# COMPACT_ATOMS: atom_id res chain seq x y z
N GLY A 1 -14.14 21.76 -31.79
CA GLY A 1 -12.98 21.97 -30.91
C GLY A 1 -12.45 20.65 -30.43
N ASN A 2 -11.19 20.58 -30.12
CA ASN A 2 -10.61 19.37 -29.50
C ASN A 2 -11.30 19.13 -28.17
N PRO A 3 -11.63 17.87 -27.82
CA PRO A 3 -12.19 17.56 -26.51
C PRO A 3 -11.19 17.98 -25.43
N ILE A 4 -11.68 18.65 -24.42
CA ILE A 4 -10.87 18.93 -23.23
C ILE A 4 -10.77 17.62 -22.46
N ILE A 5 -9.61 16.99 -22.55
CA ILE A 5 -9.26 15.83 -21.73
C ILE A 5 -8.89 16.37 -20.36
N GLY A 6 -9.28 15.67 -19.29
CA GLY A 6 -9.05 16.09 -17.92
C GLY A 6 -7.57 16.32 -17.58
N GLU A 7 -7.34 16.90 -16.43
CA GLU A 7 -6.00 17.32 -15.98
C GLU A 7 -5.10 16.13 -15.55
N GLY A 8 -5.68 14.94 -15.39
CA GLY A 8 -4.93 13.78 -14.88
C GLY A 8 -5.45 12.43 -15.33
N LYS A 9 -4.84 11.37 -14.79
CA LYS A 9 -5.18 9.98 -15.08
C LYS A 9 -6.67 9.65 -14.84
N PRO A 10 -7.31 10.08 -13.72
CA PRO A 10 -8.70 9.72 -13.43
C PRO A 10 -9.69 10.24 -14.48
N GLU A 11 -9.55 11.48 -14.87
CA GLU A 11 -10.41 12.10 -15.88
C GLU A 11 -10.23 11.44 -17.25
N ASN A 12 -8.99 11.17 -17.62
CA ASN A 12 -8.65 10.52 -18.88
C ASN A 12 -9.19 9.09 -18.95
N GLN A 13 -9.09 8.33 -17.86
CA GLN A 13 -9.63 6.97 -17.78
C GLN A 13 -11.17 6.99 -17.89
N ASN A 14 -11.83 7.86 -17.16
CA ASN A 14 -13.29 7.96 -17.21
C ASN A 14 -13.78 8.43 -18.60
N HIS A 15 -13.06 9.34 -19.24
CA HIS A 15 -13.37 9.77 -20.60
C HIS A 15 -13.17 8.63 -21.61
N ALA A 16 -12.14 7.83 -21.45
CA ALA A 16 -11.82 6.72 -22.35
C ALA A 16 -12.92 5.63 -22.39
N ILE A 17 -13.72 5.49 -21.33
CA ILE A 17 -14.80 4.49 -21.25
C ILE A 17 -15.76 4.59 -22.44
N ILE A 18 -16.07 5.80 -22.91
CA ILE A 18 -17.02 6.02 -24.02
C ILE A 18 -16.51 5.47 -25.35
N PHE A 19 -15.20 5.30 -25.51
CA PHE A 19 -14.57 4.79 -26.73
C PHE A 19 -14.33 3.28 -26.68
N CYS A 20 -14.49 2.65 -25.52
CA CYS A 20 -14.30 1.22 -25.38
C CYS A 20 -15.51 0.43 -25.90
N HIS A 21 -15.26 -0.65 -26.62
CA HIS A 21 -16.29 -1.58 -27.04
C HIS A 21 -16.51 -2.69 -26.00
N GLY A 22 -17.62 -3.39 -26.08
CA GLY A 22 -17.94 -4.51 -25.21
C GLY A 22 -18.66 -4.12 -23.91
N GLN A 23 -19.00 -5.14 -23.14
CA GLN A 23 -19.74 -5.02 -21.87
C GLN A 23 -18.81 -4.82 -20.67
N TYR A 24 -17.56 -5.23 -20.79
CA TYR A 24 -16.55 -5.20 -19.74
C TYR A 24 -15.37 -4.33 -20.16
N LEU A 25 -14.70 -3.78 -19.18
CA LEU A 25 -13.55 -2.90 -19.35
C LEU A 25 -12.42 -3.37 -18.44
N GLN A 26 -11.25 -3.61 -19.00
CA GLN A 26 -10.04 -3.85 -18.23
C GLN A 26 -9.20 -2.60 -18.17
N THR A 27 -8.71 -2.25 -16.97
CA THR A 27 -7.75 -1.18 -16.76
C THR A 27 -6.34 -1.76 -16.74
N LEU A 28 -5.41 -1.16 -17.48
CA LEU A 28 -4.01 -1.60 -17.56
C LEU A 28 -3.07 -0.44 -17.30
N ASP A 29 -2.01 -0.70 -16.53
CA ASP A 29 -0.88 0.22 -16.38
C ASP A 29 0.16 -0.01 -17.50
N MET A 30 0.95 1.01 -17.81
CA MET A 30 1.98 0.94 -18.85
C MET A 30 3.14 -0.03 -18.51
N ASN A 31 3.32 -0.34 -17.23
CA ASN A 31 4.34 -1.26 -16.73
C ASN A 31 3.82 -2.69 -16.51
N GLN A 32 2.65 -3.01 -17.05
CA GLN A 32 2.08 -4.36 -17.02
C GLN A 32 2.35 -5.07 -18.34
N ASP A 33 2.65 -6.36 -18.25
CA ASP A 33 2.87 -7.25 -19.39
C ASP A 33 2.34 -8.65 -19.09
N ASN A 34 1.85 -9.32 -20.13
CA ASN A 34 1.28 -10.63 -20.01
C ASN A 34 1.54 -11.49 -21.24
N TYR A 35 1.59 -12.79 -21.07
CA TYR A 35 1.62 -13.71 -22.20
C TYR A 35 0.20 -14.10 -22.65
N LEU A 36 0.09 -14.55 -23.88
CA LEU A 36 -1.19 -14.85 -24.55
C LEU A 36 -2.06 -15.85 -23.78
N GLY A 37 -1.45 -16.82 -23.06
CA GLY A 37 -2.16 -17.78 -22.24
C GLY A 37 -3.02 -17.15 -21.14
N GLU A 38 -2.59 -16.04 -20.55
CA GLU A 38 -3.38 -15.31 -19.57
C GLU A 38 -4.57 -14.59 -20.23
N ALA A 39 -4.37 -14.06 -21.44
CA ALA A 39 -5.45 -13.44 -22.18
C ALA A 39 -6.61 -14.42 -22.50
N TYR A 40 -6.29 -15.69 -22.78
CA TYR A 40 -7.33 -16.70 -22.97
C TYR A 40 -8.16 -17.01 -21.73
N LYS A 41 -7.60 -16.89 -20.54
CA LYS A 41 -8.30 -17.08 -19.27
C LYS A 41 -9.32 -15.97 -18.99
N MET A 42 -9.19 -14.82 -19.65
CA MET A 42 -10.09 -13.69 -19.47
C MET A 42 -11.55 -14.06 -19.70
N ARG A 43 -11.83 -14.96 -20.65
CA ARG A 43 -13.18 -15.44 -20.91
C ARG A 43 -13.83 -16.08 -19.69
N ASN A 44 -13.08 -16.90 -18.95
CA ASN A 44 -13.58 -17.54 -17.73
C ASN A 44 -13.79 -16.48 -16.62
N LEU A 45 -12.92 -15.50 -16.53
CA LEU A 45 -13.05 -14.41 -15.56
C LEU A 45 -14.34 -13.62 -15.79
N LEU A 46 -14.74 -13.39 -17.03
CA LEU A 46 -15.96 -12.68 -17.35
C LEU A 46 -17.24 -13.43 -16.91
N GLU A 47 -17.19 -14.76 -16.75
CA GLU A 47 -18.31 -15.55 -16.23
C GLU A 47 -18.56 -15.30 -14.74
N GLY A 48 -17.59 -14.74 -14.02
CA GLY A 48 -17.73 -14.33 -12.61
C GLY A 48 -18.62 -13.10 -12.39
N PHE A 49 -18.95 -12.35 -13.44
CA PHE A 49 -19.85 -11.21 -13.32
C PHE A 49 -21.30 -11.64 -13.13
N THR A 50 -21.62 -12.12 -11.94
CA THR A 50 -22.96 -12.56 -11.56
C THR A 50 -23.58 -11.61 -10.53
N GLY A 51 -24.89 -11.45 -10.55
CA GLY A 51 -25.60 -10.62 -9.57
C GLY A 51 -25.13 -9.17 -9.53
N ASN A 52 -24.58 -8.77 -8.38
CA ASN A 52 -24.07 -7.40 -8.14
C ASN A 52 -22.56 -7.27 -8.29
N VAL A 53 -21.86 -8.27 -8.79
CA VAL A 53 -20.43 -8.18 -9.04
C VAL A 53 -20.14 -7.13 -10.11
N ARG A 54 -19.35 -6.12 -9.77
CA ARG A 54 -19.03 -4.97 -10.63
C ARG A 54 -17.56 -4.85 -10.95
N ILE A 55 -16.73 -5.48 -10.14
CA ILE A 55 -15.28 -5.51 -10.32
C ILE A 55 -14.80 -6.93 -10.03
N ILE A 56 -13.96 -7.46 -10.90
CA ILE A 56 -13.22 -8.69 -10.63
C ILE A 56 -11.75 -8.35 -10.73
N GLY A 57 -11.07 -8.51 -9.59
CA GLY A 57 -9.63 -8.36 -9.49
C GLY A 57 -8.92 -9.69 -9.58
N PHE A 58 -7.65 -9.64 -9.92
CA PHE A 58 -6.78 -10.79 -9.90
C PHE A 58 -5.35 -10.37 -9.56
N ARG A 59 -4.53 -11.37 -9.26
CA ARG A 59 -3.20 -11.11 -8.72
C ARG A 59 -2.26 -10.50 -9.75
N GLU A 60 -1.35 -9.70 -9.25
CA GLU A 60 -0.18 -9.23 -9.98
C GLU A 60 1.06 -9.98 -9.48
N HIS A 61 2.03 -10.22 -10.37
CA HIS A 61 3.34 -10.68 -9.99
C HIS A 61 4.42 -9.75 -10.54
N ILE A 62 5.45 -9.52 -9.76
CA ILE A 62 6.52 -8.61 -10.15
C ILE A 62 7.62 -9.37 -10.85
N PHE A 63 7.72 -9.23 -12.16
CA PHE A 63 8.74 -9.92 -12.96
C PHE A 63 10.12 -9.27 -12.86
N SER A 64 10.23 -8.04 -12.35
CA SER A 64 11.52 -7.37 -12.07
C SER A 64 12.16 -7.76 -10.74
N GLU A 65 11.64 -8.77 -10.03
CA GLU A 65 12.09 -9.21 -8.70
C GLU A 65 13.60 -9.52 -8.64
N SER A 66 14.16 -10.07 -9.71
CA SER A 66 15.59 -10.40 -9.79
C SER A 66 16.54 -9.20 -9.85
N GLY A 67 16.01 -7.98 -9.96
CA GLY A 67 16.79 -6.75 -10.12
C GLY A 67 17.55 -6.28 -8.87
N GLY A 68 17.46 -7.00 -7.75
CA GLY A 68 18.18 -6.69 -6.51
C GLY A 68 17.30 -6.65 -5.26
N ALA A 69 17.86 -6.27 -4.12
CA ALA A 69 17.17 -6.29 -2.82
C ALA A 69 15.93 -5.38 -2.80
N VAL A 70 15.97 -4.21 -3.40
CA VAL A 70 14.83 -3.29 -3.49
C VAL A 70 13.73 -3.88 -4.36
N ALA A 71 14.09 -4.50 -5.49
CA ALA A 71 13.13 -5.18 -6.36
C ALA A 71 12.45 -6.36 -5.66
N HIS A 72 13.22 -7.16 -4.92
CA HIS A 72 12.70 -8.27 -4.11
C HIS A 72 11.75 -7.76 -3.00
N PHE A 73 12.10 -6.67 -2.32
CA PHE A 73 11.23 -6.02 -1.35
C PHE A 73 9.91 -5.55 -1.98
N ALA A 74 9.97 -4.90 -3.13
CA ALA A 74 8.78 -4.45 -3.86
C ALA A 74 7.89 -5.63 -4.30
N ALA A 75 8.49 -6.73 -4.77
CA ALA A 75 7.78 -7.95 -5.12
C ALA A 75 7.08 -8.59 -3.92
N SER A 76 7.76 -8.65 -2.77
CA SER A 76 7.20 -9.18 -1.52
C SER A 76 6.02 -8.34 -1.03
N ASN A 77 6.12 -7.01 -1.09
CA ASN A 77 5.03 -6.10 -0.74
C ASN A 77 3.82 -6.29 -1.65
N GLU A 78 4.04 -6.42 -2.94
CA GLU A 78 2.96 -6.66 -3.91
C GLU A 78 2.28 -8.01 -3.67
N LEU A 79 3.05 -9.06 -3.35
CA LEU A 79 2.49 -10.37 -3.02
C LEU A 79 1.60 -10.30 -1.77
N VAL A 80 2.05 -9.63 -0.73
CA VAL A 80 1.28 -9.50 0.51
C VAL A 80 0.02 -8.67 0.28
N PHE A 81 0.17 -7.46 -0.27
CA PHE A 81 -0.95 -6.54 -0.42
C PHE A 81 -1.87 -6.93 -1.59
N GLY A 82 -1.31 -7.13 -2.77
CA GLY A 82 -2.06 -7.37 -4.01
C GLY A 82 -2.68 -8.76 -4.11
N THR A 83 -2.17 -9.74 -3.36
CA THR A 83 -2.68 -11.11 -3.36
C THR A 83 -3.30 -11.50 -2.04
N MET A 84 -2.52 -11.56 -0.97
CA MET A 84 -3.01 -12.10 0.30
C MET A 84 -4.09 -11.22 0.93
N VAL A 85 -3.84 -9.93 1.06
CA VAL A 85 -4.79 -8.97 1.66
C VAL A 85 -6.04 -8.83 0.79
N GLN A 86 -5.89 -8.70 -0.52
CA GLN A 86 -7.02 -8.53 -1.43
C GLN A 86 -7.92 -9.76 -1.47
N ARG A 87 -7.37 -10.96 -1.32
CA ARG A 87 -8.16 -12.19 -1.20
C ARG A 87 -9.07 -12.16 0.02
N PHE A 88 -8.55 -11.78 1.20
CA PHE A 88 -9.36 -11.67 2.41
C PHE A 88 -10.39 -10.55 2.34
N LEU A 89 -10.06 -9.45 1.68
CA LEU A 89 -11.01 -8.36 1.48
C LEU A 89 -12.14 -8.76 0.54
N ALA A 90 -11.86 -9.53 -0.51
CA ALA A 90 -12.89 -10.02 -1.41
C ALA A 90 -13.77 -11.09 -0.75
N TRP A 91 -13.18 -12.02 -0.03
CA TRP A 91 -13.90 -13.07 0.67
C TRP A 91 -13.28 -13.36 2.05
N PRO A 92 -14.00 -13.42 3.20
CA PRO A 92 -15.49 -13.35 3.30
C PRO A 92 -16.06 -11.93 3.38
N LEU A 93 -15.24 -10.87 3.41
CA LEU A 93 -15.69 -9.51 3.69
C LEU A 93 -16.48 -8.87 2.53
N ARG A 94 -16.33 -9.38 1.31
CA ARG A 94 -16.95 -8.86 0.08
C ARG A 94 -16.71 -7.36 -0.11
N VAL A 95 -15.47 -6.95 0.11
CA VAL A 95 -15.00 -5.58 -0.10
C VAL A 95 -13.60 -5.61 -0.69
N ARG A 96 -13.31 -4.67 -1.55
CA ARG A 96 -11.98 -4.41 -2.05
C ARG A 96 -11.80 -2.90 -2.14
N PHE A 97 -11.27 -2.31 -1.10
CA PHE A 97 -11.17 -0.86 -0.99
C PHE A 97 -10.14 -0.25 -1.93
N HIS A 98 -9.09 -0.98 -2.18
CA HIS A 98 -8.10 -0.67 -3.19
C HIS A 98 -8.18 -1.76 -4.26
N TYR A 99 -8.56 -1.38 -5.47
CA TYR A 99 -8.40 -2.25 -6.63
C TYR A 99 -7.12 -1.87 -7.35
N GLY A 100 -6.56 -2.80 -8.10
CA GLY A 100 -5.39 -2.56 -8.92
C GLY A 100 -5.73 -2.51 -10.41
N HIS A 101 -4.82 -2.00 -11.21
CA HIS A 101 -4.74 -2.36 -12.58
C HIS A 101 -3.99 -3.71 -12.61
N PRO A 102 -4.58 -4.79 -13.05
CA PRO A 102 -5.40 -4.95 -14.26
C PRO A 102 -6.87 -5.34 -14.04
N ASP A 103 -7.52 -4.89 -13.02
CA ASP A 103 -8.89 -5.29 -12.70
C ASP A 103 -9.86 -5.07 -13.86
N VAL A 104 -10.88 -5.92 -13.91
CA VAL A 104 -11.95 -5.87 -14.91
C VAL A 104 -13.24 -5.32 -14.28
N TRP A 105 -13.88 -4.43 -15.00
CA TRP A 105 -15.08 -3.73 -14.57
C TRP A 105 -16.28 -4.07 -15.44
N ASP A 106 -17.46 -4.11 -14.84
CA ASP A 106 -18.72 -3.97 -15.57
C ASP A 106 -18.77 -2.54 -16.16
N LYS A 107 -18.60 -2.45 -17.48
CA LYS A 107 -18.50 -1.15 -18.17
C LYS A 107 -19.79 -0.35 -18.09
N VAL A 108 -20.94 -1.00 -18.22
CA VAL A 108 -22.24 -0.33 -18.22
C VAL A 108 -22.50 0.28 -16.85
N TRP A 109 -22.21 -0.49 -15.81
CA TRP A 109 -22.34 -0.02 -14.45
C TRP A 109 -21.32 1.11 -14.16
N ALA A 110 -20.06 0.96 -14.51
CA ALA A 110 -19.04 1.98 -14.31
C ALA A 110 -19.39 3.29 -15.02
N PHE A 111 -19.87 3.22 -16.25
CA PHE A 111 -20.30 4.39 -17.02
C PHE A 111 -21.46 5.13 -16.35
N SER A 112 -22.46 4.40 -15.84
CA SER A 112 -23.62 4.99 -15.17
C SER A 112 -23.38 5.44 -13.73
N SER A 113 -22.34 4.90 -13.09
CA SER A 113 -22.06 5.08 -11.66
C SER A 113 -20.86 5.98 -11.37
N GLY A 114 -20.39 6.75 -12.32
CA GLY A 114 -19.37 7.77 -12.12
C GLY A 114 -17.95 7.36 -12.51
N GLY A 115 -17.79 6.30 -13.28
CA GLY A 115 -16.52 5.89 -13.88
C GLY A 115 -15.76 4.84 -13.07
N VAL A 116 -14.59 4.49 -13.56
CA VAL A 116 -13.66 3.53 -12.95
C VAL A 116 -12.67 4.20 -11.98
N SER A 117 -12.55 5.51 -12.05
CA SER A 117 -11.61 6.30 -11.24
C SER A 117 -12.30 7.53 -10.67
N LYS A 118 -11.98 7.89 -9.43
CA LYS A 118 -12.52 9.12 -8.84
C LYS A 118 -11.75 10.33 -9.38
N ALA A 119 -12.37 11.07 -10.28
CA ALA A 119 -11.82 12.29 -10.83
C ALA A 119 -11.94 13.45 -9.81
N SER A 120 -10.81 13.88 -9.28
CA SER A 120 -10.70 15.04 -8.42
C SER A 120 -9.26 15.51 -8.41
N ARG A 121 -9.05 16.81 -8.53
CA ARG A 121 -7.72 17.43 -8.61
C ARG A 121 -6.79 17.04 -7.46
N THR A 122 -7.32 16.82 -6.26
CA THR A 122 -6.55 16.42 -5.09
C THR A 122 -6.27 14.91 -5.03
N LEU A 123 -6.90 14.10 -5.89
CA LEU A 123 -6.90 12.64 -5.82
C LEU A 123 -6.25 11.96 -7.03
N HIS A 124 -5.60 12.71 -7.91
CA HIS A 124 -4.97 12.19 -9.14
C HIS A 124 -3.98 11.05 -8.89
N VAL A 125 -3.50 10.95 -7.67
CA VAL A 125 -2.47 9.98 -7.27
C VAL A 125 -3.07 8.68 -6.70
N SER A 126 -4.34 8.70 -6.30
CA SER A 126 -5.00 7.59 -5.57
C SER A 126 -6.41 7.31 -6.08
N GLU A 127 -6.61 7.52 -7.35
CA GLU A 127 -7.88 7.34 -8.04
C GLU A 127 -8.46 5.93 -7.89
N ASP A 128 -7.59 4.92 -7.84
CA ASP A 128 -7.92 3.51 -7.74
C ASP A 128 -8.45 3.13 -6.35
N ILE A 129 -7.88 3.66 -5.27
CA ILE A 129 -8.38 3.43 -3.91
C ILE A 129 -9.84 3.88 -3.80
N PHE A 130 -10.14 5.07 -4.31
CA PHE A 130 -11.49 5.61 -4.30
C PHE A 130 -12.42 4.92 -5.29
N GLY A 131 -11.91 4.39 -6.39
CA GLY A 131 -12.69 3.66 -7.38
C GLY A 131 -13.35 2.42 -6.78
N GLY A 132 -12.54 1.56 -6.15
CA GLY A 132 -13.00 0.37 -5.47
C GLY A 132 -13.95 0.67 -4.29
N LEU A 133 -13.59 1.63 -3.44
CA LEU A 133 -14.45 2.05 -2.32
C LEU A 133 -15.80 2.58 -2.80
N ASN A 134 -15.83 3.40 -3.84
CA ASN A 134 -17.07 3.91 -4.42
C ASN A 134 -17.95 2.81 -5.00
N ALA A 135 -17.36 1.81 -5.64
CA ALA A 135 -18.12 0.67 -6.15
C ALA A 135 -18.87 -0.05 -5.02
N VAL A 136 -18.18 -0.34 -3.92
CA VAL A 136 -18.78 -1.02 -2.76
C VAL A 136 -19.81 -0.13 -2.07
N LEU A 137 -19.56 1.16 -1.87
CA LEU A 137 -20.51 2.10 -1.26
C LEU A 137 -21.80 2.29 -2.06
N ARG A 138 -21.77 2.00 -3.34
CA ARG A 138 -22.93 2.06 -4.25
C ARG A 138 -23.64 0.72 -4.41
N GLY A 139 -23.29 -0.27 -3.60
CA GLY A 139 -23.91 -1.59 -3.59
C GLY A 139 -23.34 -2.55 -4.63
N GLY A 140 -22.24 -2.22 -5.28
CA GLY A 140 -21.50 -3.16 -6.12
C GLY A 140 -20.71 -4.15 -5.27
N GLU A 141 -20.60 -5.38 -5.74
CA GLU A 141 -19.74 -6.39 -5.13
C GLU A 141 -18.42 -6.48 -5.92
N VAL A 142 -17.38 -6.90 -5.24
CA VAL A 142 -16.05 -7.08 -5.81
C VAL A 142 -15.59 -8.50 -5.54
N GLU A 143 -15.11 -9.18 -6.56
CA GLU A 143 -14.54 -10.52 -6.47
C GLU A 143 -13.04 -10.51 -6.79
N TYR A 144 -12.38 -11.59 -6.41
CA TYR A 144 -10.94 -11.77 -6.63
C TYR A 144 -10.65 -13.19 -7.08
N GLU A 145 -9.96 -13.30 -8.22
CA GLU A 145 -9.64 -14.57 -8.86
C GLU A 145 -8.13 -14.83 -8.87
N GLU A 146 -7.73 -16.07 -8.57
CA GLU A 146 -6.31 -16.42 -8.45
C GLU A 146 -5.74 -17.21 -9.63
N TYR A 147 -6.60 -17.80 -10.47
CA TYR A 147 -6.15 -18.62 -11.61
C TYR A 147 -5.61 -17.81 -12.78
N ILE A 148 -5.86 -16.51 -12.79
CA ILE A 148 -5.33 -15.55 -13.75
C ILE A 148 -4.41 -14.57 -13.04
N HIS A 149 -3.38 -14.10 -13.73
CA HIS A 149 -2.46 -13.11 -13.17
C HIS A 149 -1.93 -12.17 -14.25
N CYS A 150 -1.42 -11.04 -13.81
CA CYS A 150 -0.77 -10.06 -14.66
C CYS A 150 0.66 -9.83 -14.19
N GLY A 151 1.61 -9.81 -15.13
CA GLY A 151 2.97 -9.39 -14.85
C GLY A 151 3.05 -7.87 -14.70
N LYS A 152 3.85 -7.40 -13.75
CA LYS A 152 4.08 -5.98 -13.52
C LYS A 152 5.56 -5.72 -13.24
N ALA A 153 6.11 -4.65 -13.82
CA ALA A 153 7.43 -4.17 -13.46
C ALA A 153 7.33 -3.17 -12.31
N ARG A 154 8.25 -3.26 -11.36
CA ARG A 154 8.49 -2.22 -10.36
C ARG A 154 9.89 -1.66 -10.51
N ASP A 155 10.04 -0.42 -10.14
CA ASP A 155 11.35 0.20 -10.09
C ASP A 155 12.26 -0.50 -9.09
N ILE A 156 13.55 -0.58 -9.45
CA ILE A 156 14.57 -1.29 -8.67
C ILE A 156 15.43 -0.34 -7.83
N THR A 157 15.14 0.95 -7.84
CA THR A 157 15.89 1.96 -7.10
C THR A 157 15.20 2.35 -5.81
N PHE A 158 15.97 2.64 -4.77
CA PHE A 158 15.43 3.09 -3.48
C PHE A 158 14.62 4.39 -3.60
N THR A 159 15.09 5.34 -4.40
CA THR A 159 14.39 6.61 -4.62
C THR A 159 13.00 6.40 -5.22
N ALA A 160 12.88 5.50 -6.18
CA ALA A 160 11.58 5.19 -6.79
C ALA A 160 10.65 4.44 -5.83
N ALA A 161 11.18 3.51 -5.03
CA ALA A 161 10.42 2.83 -3.98
C ALA A 161 9.88 3.83 -2.94
N ASN A 162 10.70 4.77 -2.49
CA ASN A 162 10.28 5.81 -1.55
C ASN A 162 9.22 6.74 -2.14
N ALA A 163 9.36 7.15 -3.40
CA ALA A 163 8.37 7.97 -4.10
C ALA A 163 7.03 7.23 -4.24
N PHE A 164 7.06 5.91 -4.46
CA PHE A 164 5.87 5.08 -4.51
C PHE A 164 5.17 4.99 -3.15
N GLU A 165 5.90 4.75 -2.06
CA GLU A 165 5.36 4.75 -0.70
C GLU A 165 4.76 6.11 -0.31
N GLN A 166 5.41 7.21 -0.67
CA GLN A 166 4.88 8.55 -0.46
C GLN A 166 3.55 8.75 -1.21
N LYS A 167 3.46 8.24 -2.43
CA LYS A 167 2.24 8.26 -3.22
C LYS A 167 1.10 7.53 -2.52
N ILE A 168 1.33 6.29 -2.07
CA ILE A 168 0.32 5.45 -1.43
C ILE A 168 -0.14 6.06 -0.10
N SER A 169 0.81 6.47 0.74
CA SER A 169 0.50 7.06 2.05
C SER A 169 -0.31 8.34 1.93
N GLY A 170 0.05 9.23 1.00
CA GLY A 170 -0.71 10.43 0.69
C GLY A 170 -2.16 10.13 0.26
N GLY A 171 -2.34 9.13 -0.60
CA GLY A 171 -3.67 8.69 -1.04
C GLY A 171 -4.54 8.15 0.08
N ASN A 172 -3.97 7.34 0.94
CA ASN A 172 -4.69 6.82 2.11
C ASN A 172 -5.03 7.90 3.13
N ALA A 173 -4.18 8.91 3.30
CA ALA A 173 -4.49 10.08 4.14
C ALA A 173 -5.71 10.84 3.60
N PHE A 174 -5.76 11.12 2.29
CA PHE A 174 -6.92 11.74 1.66
C PHE A 174 -8.18 10.89 1.75
N GLN A 175 -8.05 9.56 1.65
CA GLN A 175 -9.18 8.65 1.84
C GLN A 175 -9.77 8.81 3.25
N GLY A 176 -8.94 8.83 4.28
CA GLY A 176 -9.38 8.99 5.67
C GLY A 176 -10.10 10.32 5.95
N LEU A 177 -9.76 11.38 5.20
CA LEU A 177 -10.40 12.70 5.30
C LEU A 177 -11.64 12.87 4.40
N SER A 178 -11.95 11.86 3.57
CA SER A 178 -13.00 11.96 2.57
C SER A 178 -14.41 11.72 3.14
N ARG A 179 -15.41 12.26 2.44
CA ARG A 179 -16.82 11.94 2.71
C ARG A 179 -17.15 10.46 2.50
N ASP A 180 -16.40 9.77 1.67
CA ASP A 180 -16.61 8.36 1.37
C ASP A 180 -16.23 7.50 2.58
N PHE A 181 -15.19 7.88 3.33
CA PHE A 181 -14.85 7.24 4.60
C PHE A 181 -15.96 7.42 5.65
N TYR A 182 -16.53 8.61 5.74
CA TYR A 182 -17.69 8.86 6.61
C TYR A 182 -18.92 8.02 6.19
N ARG A 183 -19.18 7.89 4.90
CA ARG A 183 -20.26 7.03 4.38
C ARG A 183 -20.01 5.55 4.70
N ALA A 184 -18.76 5.09 4.55
CA ALA A 184 -18.37 3.74 4.96
C ALA A 184 -18.70 3.49 6.43
N GLY A 185 -18.41 4.44 7.31
CA GLY A 185 -18.76 4.36 8.74
C GLY A 185 -20.26 4.22 9.04
N LYS A 186 -21.13 4.63 8.11
CA LYS A 186 -22.58 4.48 8.23
C LYS A 186 -23.13 3.22 7.56
N SER A 187 -22.41 2.65 6.61
CA SER A 187 -22.92 1.60 5.72
C SER A 187 -22.32 0.23 6.00
N PHE A 188 -21.11 0.20 6.61
CA PHE A 188 -20.38 -1.03 6.84
C PHE A 188 -20.50 -1.52 8.27
N ASP A 189 -20.46 -2.82 8.44
CA ASP A 189 -20.33 -3.46 9.73
C ASP A 189 -18.90 -3.27 10.31
N LEU A 190 -18.74 -3.66 11.58
CA LEU A 190 -17.48 -3.51 12.30
C LEU A 190 -16.29 -4.17 11.60
N PHE A 191 -16.47 -5.37 11.06
CA PHE A 191 -15.36 -6.11 10.43
C PHE A 191 -14.89 -5.45 9.13
N ARG A 192 -15.81 -4.95 8.33
CA ARG A 192 -15.49 -4.16 7.14
C ARG A 192 -14.80 -2.84 7.49
N LEU A 193 -15.26 -2.16 8.55
CA LEU A 193 -14.61 -0.93 9.01
C LEU A 193 -13.21 -1.19 9.54
N LEU A 194 -13.00 -2.26 10.31
CA LEU A 194 -11.67 -2.64 10.78
C LEU A 194 -10.74 -3.01 9.61
N SER A 195 -11.25 -3.71 8.61
CA SER A 195 -10.45 -4.03 7.42
C SER A 195 -10.09 -2.77 6.64
N LEU A 196 -11.02 -1.85 6.43
CA LEU A 196 -10.76 -0.55 5.79
C LEU A 196 -9.70 0.26 6.56
N TYR A 197 -9.81 0.31 7.88
CA TYR A 197 -8.84 1.00 8.71
C TYR A 197 -7.45 0.37 8.62
N ASN A 198 -7.35 -0.94 8.82
CA ASN A 198 -6.06 -1.63 8.88
C ASN A 198 -5.35 -1.76 7.51
N THR A 199 -6.08 -1.73 6.42
CA THR A 199 -5.50 -1.78 5.05
C THR A 199 -5.27 -0.40 4.44
N GLY A 200 -5.70 0.64 5.11
CA GLY A 200 -5.61 2.02 4.63
C GLY A 200 -4.99 2.95 5.66
N THR A 201 -5.77 3.90 6.12
CA THR A 201 -5.31 5.01 6.99
C THR A 201 -4.63 4.50 8.26
N GLY A 202 -5.13 3.45 8.88
CA GLY A 202 -4.58 2.89 10.11
C GLY A 202 -3.19 2.27 9.94
N LEU A 203 -2.93 1.63 8.79
CA LEU A 203 -1.62 1.10 8.46
C LEU A 203 -0.57 2.22 8.43
N PHE A 204 -0.85 3.30 7.72
CA PHE A 204 0.09 4.42 7.61
C PHE A 204 0.19 5.25 8.88
N ALA A 205 -0.89 5.38 9.66
CA ALA A 205 -0.83 6.00 10.97
C ALA A 205 0.06 5.20 11.94
N SER A 206 -0.09 3.88 11.95
CA SER A 206 0.77 2.98 12.75
C SER A 206 2.23 3.06 12.33
N SER A 207 2.51 3.08 11.03
CA SER A 207 3.86 3.26 10.50
C SER A 207 4.46 4.60 10.92
N THR A 208 3.69 5.68 10.85
CA THR A 208 4.11 7.01 11.31
C THR A 208 4.48 7.01 12.79
N ILE A 209 3.64 6.41 13.65
CA ILE A 209 3.91 6.28 15.09
C ILE A 209 5.19 5.46 15.32
N MET A 210 5.40 4.39 14.57
CA MET A 210 6.60 3.57 14.66
C MET A 210 7.87 4.37 14.29
N PHE A 211 7.83 5.19 13.23
CA PHE A 211 8.94 6.08 12.88
C PHE A 211 9.24 7.10 13.98
N TRP A 212 8.21 7.72 14.54
CA TRP A 212 8.39 8.64 15.67
C TRP A 212 8.99 7.94 16.90
N ALA A 213 8.51 6.75 17.22
CA ALA A 213 9.05 5.95 18.32
C ALA A 213 10.55 5.61 18.09
N LEU A 214 10.91 5.24 16.84
CA LEU A 214 12.31 4.98 16.49
C LEU A 214 13.18 6.23 16.64
N TYR A 215 12.72 7.40 16.18
CA TYR A 215 13.45 8.67 16.40
C TYR A 215 13.67 8.97 17.88
N TRP A 216 12.62 8.86 18.69
CA TRP A 216 12.72 9.09 20.13
C TRP A 216 13.66 8.10 20.80
N PHE A 217 13.56 6.83 20.46
CA PHE A 217 14.46 5.79 20.96
C PHE A 217 15.91 6.10 20.60
N THR A 218 16.18 6.40 19.34
CA THR A 218 17.52 6.72 18.84
C THR A 218 18.09 7.97 19.53
N LEU A 219 17.30 9.03 19.66
CA LEU A 219 17.69 10.24 20.36
C LEU A 219 17.98 9.98 21.84
N THR A 220 17.15 9.18 22.50
CA THR A 220 17.35 8.82 23.91
C THR A 220 18.66 8.06 24.10
N ILE A 221 18.92 7.05 23.28
CA ILE A 221 20.16 6.28 23.33
C ILE A 221 21.38 7.18 23.07
N ALA A 222 21.30 8.10 22.08
CA ALA A 222 22.36 9.05 21.80
C ALA A 222 22.62 9.98 23.00
N CYS A 223 21.58 10.50 23.63
CA CYS A 223 21.69 11.32 24.83
C CYS A 223 22.32 10.56 26.00
N LEU A 224 21.89 9.32 26.22
CA LEU A 224 22.45 8.44 27.26
C LEU A 224 23.93 8.15 27.03
N ALA A 225 24.33 7.88 25.79
CA ALA A 225 25.73 7.68 25.42
C ALA A 225 26.57 8.95 25.64
N LEU A 226 26.06 10.12 25.26
CA LEU A 226 26.76 11.41 25.46
C LEU A 226 26.94 11.77 26.93
N ILE A 227 26.05 11.33 27.82
CA ILE A 227 26.12 11.55 29.25
C ILE A 227 26.98 10.46 29.96
N GLY A 228 27.33 9.38 29.22
CA GLY A 228 28.07 8.23 29.76
C GLY A 228 27.21 7.29 30.60
N LEU A 229 25.92 7.26 30.36
CA LEU A 229 24.96 6.40 31.08
C LEU A 229 24.64 5.09 30.31
N GLU A 230 25.29 4.82 29.19
CA GLU A 230 25.09 3.60 28.39
C GLU A 230 25.52 2.34 29.09
N ASN A 231 26.36 2.45 30.13
CA ASN A 231 26.94 1.32 30.87
C ASN A 231 26.19 0.99 32.19
N PHE A 232 24.94 1.42 32.31
CA PHE A 232 24.14 1.02 33.47
C PHE A 232 23.55 -0.37 33.27
N THR A 233 23.85 -1.26 34.18
CA THR A 233 23.17 -2.56 34.31
C THR A 233 22.21 -2.52 35.49
N VAL A 234 21.06 -3.14 35.34
CA VAL A 234 20.09 -3.31 36.42
C VAL A 234 20.27 -4.71 37.00
N ASP A 235 20.48 -4.79 38.29
CA ASP A 235 20.56 -6.11 38.97
C ASP A 235 19.13 -6.74 39.10
N THR A 236 19.12 -8.00 39.57
CA THR A 236 17.88 -8.74 39.81
C THR A 236 17.02 -8.16 40.92
N GLN A 237 17.50 -7.14 41.65
CA GLN A 237 16.78 -6.42 42.70
C GLN A 237 16.28 -5.02 42.24
N GLY A 238 16.57 -4.64 41.02
CA GLY A 238 16.13 -3.36 40.44
C GLY A 238 17.08 -2.18 40.75
N ASN A 239 18.27 -2.43 41.30
CA ASN A 239 19.25 -1.37 41.53
C ASN A 239 20.06 -1.10 40.27
N LEU A 240 20.27 0.20 39.96
CA LEU A 240 21.12 0.66 38.88
C LEU A 240 22.60 0.64 39.33
N TYR A 241 23.44 -0.09 38.59
CA TYR A 241 24.88 -0.06 38.77
C TYR A 241 25.55 0.55 37.55
N SER A 242 26.49 1.46 37.77
CA SER A 242 27.38 1.87 36.71
C SER A 242 28.60 0.94 36.69
N ASP A 243 28.92 0.39 35.55
CA ASP A 243 30.08 -0.49 35.35
C ASP A 243 31.44 0.26 35.49
N LEU A 244 31.40 1.58 35.69
CA LEU A 244 32.58 2.44 35.91
C LEU A 244 33.36 2.13 37.18
N GLY A 245 32.86 1.28 38.06
CA GLY A 245 33.51 0.92 39.35
C GLY A 245 34.18 -0.44 39.41
N ARG A 246 34.03 -1.34 38.41
CA ARG A 246 34.70 -2.65 38.36
C ARG A 246 35.87 -2.58 37.38
N GLY A 247 37.04 -2.28 37.91
CA GLY A 247 38.31 -2.40 37.17
C GLY A 247 38.56 -3.80 36.69
N GLY A 248 38.26 -4.08 35.42
CA GLY A 248 38.49 -5.37 34.83
C GLY A 248 38.26 -5.50 33.32
N ALA A 249 37.59 -4.57 32.68
CA ALA A 249 37.35 -4.63 31.24
C ALA A 249 37.41 -3.25 30.59
N GLN A 250 38.52 -2.57 30.72
CA GLN A 250 38.71 -1.23 30.21
C GLN A 250 38.95 -1.17 28.68
N GLY A 251 38.90 -2.32 27.97
CA GLY A 251 39.17 -2.40 26.53
C GLY A 251 37.92 -2.42 25.65
N ASP A 252 36.82 -3.04 26.10
CA ASP A 252 35.70 -3.30 25.22
C ASP A 252 34.57 -2.23 25.25
N SER A 253 34.41 -1.51 26.37
CA SER A 253 33.32 -0.52 26.51
C SER A 253 33.52 0.75 25.67
N GLN A 254 34.76 1.18 25.44
CA GLN A 254 35.05 2.33 24.61
C GLN A 254 34.89 2.07 23.11
N VAL A 255 35.10 0.83 22.69
CA VAL A 255 34.93 0.43 21.28
C VAL A 255 33.46 0.40 20.93
N TYR A 256 32.61 -0.11 21.82
CA TYR A 256 31.17 -0.14 21.58
C TYR A 256 30.52 1.25 21.51
N SER A 257 30.98 2.21 22.35
CA SER A 257 30.44 3.57 22.31
C SER A 257 30.80 4.32 21.00
N ALA A 258 32.01 4.09 20.48
CA ALA A 258 32.47 4.68 19.24
C ALA A 258 31.78 4.08 18.01
N GLU A 259 31.60 2.76 17.98
CA GLU A 259 30.84 2.07 16.93
C GLU A 259 29.36 2.51 16.91
N TRP A 260 28.74 2.62 18.05
CA TRP A 260 27.36 3.12 18.17
C TRP A 260 27.22 4.54 17.69
N LEU A 261 28.12 5.45 18.06
CA LEU A 261 28.12 6.82 17.57
C LEU A 261 28.35 6.92 16.06
N ILE A 262 29.20 6.07 15.51
CA ILE A 262 29.44 5.99 14.07
C ILE A 262 28.19 5.47 13.35
N GLN A 263 27.55 4.40 13.86
CA GLN A 263 26.31 3.84 13.30
C GLN A 263 25.16 4.84 13.39
N LEU A 264 25.04 5.55 14.51
CA LEU A 264 24.07 6.63 14.70
C LEU A 264 24.31 7.79 13.73
N GLY A 265 25.58 8.17 13.53
CA GLY A 265 25.97 9.17 12.55
C GLY A 265 25.52 8.79 11.13
N PHE A 266 25.65 7.54 10.74
CA PHE A 266 25.14 7.04 9.47
C PHE A 266 23.63 7.08 9.36
N ILE A 267 22.90 6.77 10.42
CA ILE A 267 21.41 6.82 10.44
C ILE A 267 20.90 8.27 10.42
N MET A 268 21.63 9.22 11.00
CA MET A 268 21.22 10.64 11.01
C MET A 268 21.58 11.41 9.73
N ILE A 269 22.47 10.90 8.90
CA ILE A 269 22.85 11.51 7.62
C ILE A 269 21.93 11.02 6.48
N TRP A 270 21.18 9.94 6.69
CA TRP A 270 20.16 9.40 5.79
C TRP A 270 18.74 9.81 6.23
#